data_a43a9f320b90ca69f55cd06aabcf3c00
#
_entry.id   a43a9f320b90ca69f55cd06aabcf3c00
#
_cell.length_a   1.000
_cell.length_b   1.000
_cell.length_c   1.000
_cell.angle_alpha   90.00
_cell.angle_beta   90.00
_cell.angle_gamma   90.00
#
_symmetry.space_group_name_H-M   'P 1'
#
loop_
_entity.id
_entity.type
_entity.pdbx_description
1 polymer ?
#
loop_
_entity_poly.entity_id
_entity_poly.type
_entity_poly.pdbx_seq_one_letter_code
_entity_poly.pdbx_strand_id
1 'polypeptide(L)'
;MLLAILSDTHMPKGDRALPAACVERCRAADLILHAGDFMREEVLFELQSHGEVVAVHGNVDESALRRDLPAERIVELPGGVRIAMTHDAGPGQGRLERMQRRFPDAHALVFGHSHMPLHATDPATGFQLFNPGSPTERRRAPRHTMGAARVADGAVAFELITLD
;
A
#
# COMPACT_ATOMS: atom_id res chain seq x y z
N MET A 1 13.45 -9.90 3.42
CA MET A 1 13.04 -8.48 3.55
C MET A 1 11.60 -8.45 4.00
N LEU A 2 11.28 -7.60 4.99
CA LEU A 2 9.93 -7.40 5.50
C LEU A 2 9.39 -6.05 5.03
N LEU A 3 8.14 -6.02 4.57
CA LEU A 3 7.45 -4.80 4.16
C LEU A 3 6.27 -4.52 5.10
N ALA A 4 6.08 -3.26 5.49
CA ALA A 4 4.82 -2.75 6.01
C ALA A 4 4.08 -2.02 4.88
N ILE A 5 2.78 -2.26 4.72
CA ILE A 5 2.01 -1.74 3.58
C ILE A 5 0.77 -1.02 4.09
N LEU A 6 0.67 0.26 3.74
CA LEU A 6 -0.41 1.15 4.11
C LEU A 6 -1.04 1.82 2.90
N SER A 7 -2.25 2.30 3.08
CA SER A 7 -2.95 3.21 2.18
C SER A 7 -4.04 3.95 2.93
N ASP A 8 -4.51 5.05 2.37
CA ASP A 8 -5.74 5.71 2.81
C ASP A 8 -5.71 6.11 4.31
N THR A 9 -4.60 6.66 4.77
CA THR A 9 -4.45 7.11 6.17
C THR A 9 -5.32 8.32 6.49
N HIS A 10 -5.61 9.19 5.51
CA HIS A 10 -6.52 10.32 5.63
C HIS A 10 -6.33 11.13 6.93
N MET A 11 -5.10 11.54 7.20
CA MET A 11 -4.72 12.30 8.39
C MET A 11 -4.17 13.68 8.01
N PRO A 12 -4.32 14.68 8.90
CA PRO A 12 -5.13 14.70 10.11
C PRO A 12 -6.61 14.89 9.78
N LYS A 13 -7.48 14.13 10.42
CA LYS A 13 -8.94 14.35 10.35
C LYS A 13 -9.58 13.97 11.68
N GLY A 14 -10.03 14.97 12.42
CA GLY A 14 -10.43 14.76 13.81
C GLY A 14 -9.26 14.24 14.65
N ASP A 15 -9.53 13.25 15.48
CA ASP A 15 -8.54 12.63 16.38
C ASP A 15 -7.83 11.41 15.76
N ARG A 16 -7.84 11.29 14.44
CA ARG A 16 -7.18 10.16 13.75
C ARG A 16 -5.68 10.18 13.99
N ALA A 17 -5.18 9.03 14.40
CA ALA A 17 -3.76 8.74 14.54
C ALA A 17 -3.48 7.31 14.08
N LEU A 18 -2.25 7.02 13.73
CA LEU A 18 -1.85 5.65 13.41
C LEU A 18 -2.01 4.76 14.65
N PRO A 19 -2.71 3.62 14.56
CA PRO A 19 -2.78 2.67 15.66
C PRO A 19 -1.40 2.22 16.11
N ALA A 20 -1.20 2.03 17.43
CA ALA A 20 0.09 1.61 17.98
C ALA A 20 0.63 0.34 17.29
N ALA A 21 -0.24 -0.64 17.05
CA ALA A 21 0.14 -1.88 16.33
C ALA A 21 0.61 -1.61 14.89
N CYS A 22 0.06 -0.58 14.21
CA CYS A 22 0.53 -0.15 12.89
C CYS A 22 1.94 0.45 12.98
N VAL A 23 2.17 1.35 13.93
CA VAL A 23 3.48 1.99 14.16
C VAL A 23 4.56 0.94 14.50
N GLU A 24 4.26 -0.01 15.37
CA GLU A 24 5.19 -1.10 15.72
C GLU A 24 5.60 -1.91 14.49
N ARG A 25 4.66 -2.21 13.60
CA ARG A 25 4.95 -2.95 12.37
C ARG A 25 5.75 -2.14 11.37
N CYS A 26 5.48 -0.83 11.26
CA CYS A 26 6.29 0.07 10.43
C CYS A 26 7.75 0.11 10.92
N ARG A 27 7.96 0.19 12.24
CA ARG A 27 9.31 0.18 12.84
C ARG A 27 10.06 -1.15 12.68
N ALA A 28 9.32 -2.25 12.61
CA ALA A 28 9.90 -3.59 12.43
C ALA A 28 10.17 -3.96 10.97
N ALA A 29 9.64 -3.19 10.02
CA ALA A 29 9.80 -3.44 8.59
C ALA A 29 11.13 -2.89 8.07
N ASP A 30 11.66 -3.53 7.04
CA ASP A 30 12.82 -3.03 6.28
C ASP A 30 12.42 -1.89 5.33
N LEU A 31 11.15 -1.84 4.90
CA LEU A 31 10.61 -0.83 4.01
C LEU A 31 9.10 -0.66 4.25
N ILE A 32 8.63 0.58 4.24
CA ILE A 32 7.24 0.95 4.31
C ILE A 32 6.75 1.34 2.92
N LEU A 33 5.68 0.70 2.43
CA LEU A 33 4.99 1.07 1.21
C LEU A 33 3.70 1.82 1.56
N HIS A 34 3.44 2.97 0.92
CA HIS A 34 2.18 3.69 1.10
C HIS A 34 1.53 4.01 -0.25
N ALA A 35 0.34 3.45 -0.49
CA ALA A 35 -0.37 3.55 -1.76
C ALA A 35 -1.27 4.79 -1.90
N GLY A 36 -0.92 5.90 -1.25
CA GLY A 36 -1.58 7.20 -1.42
C GLY A 36 -2.71 7.49 -0.45
N ASP A 37 -3.24 8.71 -0.56
CA ASP A 37 -4.24 9.30 0.34
C ASP A 37 -3.74 9.43 1.79
N PHE A 38 -2.58 10.08 1.94
CA PHE A 38 -2.09 10.58 3.22
C PHE A 38 -2.97 11.73 3.75
N MET A 39 -3.33 12.67 2.89
CA MET A 39 -3.87 14.02 2.96
C MET A 39 -2.80 15.10 3.12
N ARG A 40 -1.93 15.01 4.12
CA ARG A 40 -0.90 15.99 4.47
C ARG A 40 0.50 15.40 4.48
N GLU A 41 1.50 16.22 4.15
CA GLU A 41 2.91 15.77 4.15
C GLU A 41 3.43 15.42 5.54
N GLU A 42 2.85 15.96 6.61
CA GLU A 42 3.22 15.58 7.98
C GLU A 42 3.03 14.08 8.25
N VAL A 43 2.05 13.45 7.59
CA VAL A 43 1.83 12.00 7.72
C VAL A 43 2.95 11.20 7.04
N LEU A 44 3.43 11.68 5.90
CA LEU A 44 4.61 11.11 5.25
C LEU A 44 5.85 11.25 6.15
N PHE A 45 6.06 12.42 6.75
CA PHE A 45 7.18 12.65 7.68
C PHE A 45 7.06 11.78 8.94
N GLU A 46 5.84 11.61 9.47
CA GLU A 46 5.61 10.70 10.60
C GLU A 46 6.03 9.27 10.22
N LEU A 47 5.60 8.75 9.07
CA LEU A 47 6.00 7.42 8.61
C LEU A 47 7.51 7.31 8.36
N GLN A 48 8.14 8.34 7.80
CA GLN A 48 9.59 8.39 7.59
C GLN A 48 10.37 8.38 8.91
N SER A 49 9.78 8.85 10.01
CA SER A 49 10.39 8.73 11.34
C SER A 49 10.42 7.29 11.87
N HIS A 50 9.64 6.39 11.28
CA HIS A 50 9.56 4.98 11.65
C HIS A 50 10.41 4.07 10.76
N GLY A 51 10.75 4.48 9.54
CA GLY A 51 11.55 3.71 8.60
C GLY A 51 11.60 4.34 7.21
N GLU A 52 12.27 3.66 6.28
CA GLU A 52 12.30 4.06 4.88
C GLU A 52 10.90 3.94 4.26
N VAL A 53 10.44 4.98 3.56
CA VAL A 53 9.12 5.02 2.93
C VAL A 53 9.23 5.16 1.42
N VAL A 54 8.58 4.27 0.70
CA VAL A 54 8.33 4.39 -0.74
C VAL A 54 6.82 4.55 -0.95
N ALA A 55 6.43 5.60 -1.67
CA ALA A 55 5.03 5.94 -1.80
C ALA A 55 4.64 6.44 -3.21
N VAL A 56 3.33 6.41 -3.45
CA VAL A 56 2.65 7.14 -4.52
C VAL A 56 1.66 8.11 -3.90
N HIS A 57 1.26 9.15 -4.62
CA HIS A 57 0.18 10.04 -4.14
C HIS A 57 -1.20 9.50 -4.50
N GLY A 58 -2.22 9.87 -3.71
CA GLY A 58 -3.62 9.62 -3.99
C GLY A 58 -4.37 10.87 -4.47
N ASN A 59 -5.68 10.76 -4.55
CA ASN A 59 -6.54 11.83 -5.09
C ASN A 59 -6.88 12.91 -4.08
N VAL A 60 -6.78 12.64 -2.77
CA VAL A 60 -7.02 13.64 -1.72
C VAL A 60 -5.75 14.26 -1.14
N ASP A 61 -4.58 13.83 -1.64
CA ASP A 61 -3.31 14.37 -1.19
C ASP A 61 -3.13 15.83 -1.59
N GLU A 62 -2.55 16.62 -0.69
CA GLU A 62 -2.27 18.02 -0.93
C GLU A 62 -1.23 18.24 -2.05
N SER A 63 -1.15 19.47 -2.54
CA SER A 63 -0.32 19.81 -3.71
C SER A 63 1.17 19.47 -3.52
N ALA A 64 1.69 19.57 -2.30
CA ALA A 64 3.09 19.22 -2.00
C ALA A 64 3.33 17.72 -2.27
N LEU A 65 2.51 16.85 -1.70
CA LEU A 65 2.59 15.41 -1.91
C LEU A 65 2.43 15.01 -3.38
N ARG A 66 1.48 15.63 -4.10
CA ARG A 66 1.27 15.35 -5.53
C ARG A 66 2.41 15.81 -6.42
N ARG A 67 3.16 16.83 -6.01
CA ARG A 67 4.35 17.29 -6.74
C ARG A 67 5.55 16.37 -6.48
N ASP A 68 5.69 15.91 -5.24
CA ASP A 68 6.91 15.25 -4.77
C ASP A 68 6.83 13.70 -4.88
N LEU A 69 5.62 13.14 -4.92
CA LEU A 69 5.38 11.73 -5.11
C LEU A 69 4.83 11.43 -6.51
N PRO A 70 5.22 10.32 -7.15
CA PRO A 70 4.65 9.91 -8.43
C PRO A 70 3.22 9.36 -8.25
N ALA A 71 2.43 9.37 -9.34
CA ALA A 71 1.12 8.72 -9.38
C ALA A 71 1.24 7.18 -9.43
N GLU A 72 2.32 6.69 -10.02
CA GLU A 72 2.64 5.26 -10.15
C GLU A 72 4.13 5.03 -9.95
N ARG A 73 4.46 3.85 -9.42
CA ARG A 73 5.85 3.48 -9.18
C ARG A 73 6.03 1.97 -9.30
N ILE A 74 7.20 1.56 -9.77
CA ILE A 74 7.68 0.18 -9.64
C ILE A 74 8.80 0.17 -8.62
N VAL A 75 8.66 -0.67 -7.60
CA VAL A 75 9.64 -0.88 -6.55
C VAL A 75 10.39 -2.16 -6.85
N GLU A 76 11.69 -2.04 -7.07
CA GLU A 76 12.56 -3.19 -7.27
C GLU A 76 13.12 -3.66 -5.92
N LEU A 77 12.93 -4.94 -5.62
CA LEU A 77 13.25 -5.55 -4.35
C LEU A 77 14.25 -6.70 -4.52
N PRO A 78 14.89 -7.16 -3.44
CA PRO A 78 15.85 -8.26 -3.51
C PRO A 78 15.29 -9.50 -4.21
N GLY A 79 16.16 -10.21 -4.93
CA GLY A 79 15.78 -11.40 -5.70
C GLY A 79 15.03 -11.11 -6.99
N GLY A 80 15.04 -9.83 -7.45
CA GLY A 80 14.39 -9.42 -8.69
C GLY A 80 12.87 -9.26 -8.56
N VAL A 81 12.32 -9.25 -7.34
CA VAL A 81 10.89 -8.99 -7.10
C VAL A 81 10.56 -7.55 -7.46
N ARG A 82 9.49 -7.34 -8.22
CA ARG A 82 9.02 -6.03 -8.65
C ARG A 82 7.57 -5.84 -8.20
N ILE A 83 7.31 -4.82 -7.39
CA ILE A 83 5.97 -4.44 -6.95
C ILE A 83 5.60 -3.12 -7.61
N ALA A 84 4.53 -3.12 -8.41
CA ALA A 84 3.92 -1.89 -8.89
C ALA A 84 3.06 -1.26 -7.79
N MET A 85 2.97 0.06 -7.80
CA MET A 85 2.12 0.83 -6.90
C MET A 85 1.33 1.86 -7.70
N THR A 86 0.05 1.97 -7.40
CA THR A 86 -0.83 3.06 -7.84
C THR A 86 -1.89 3.27 -6.76
N HIS A 87 -2.46 4.48 -6.65
CA HIS A 87 -3.51 4.68 -5.66
C HIS A 87 -4.83 4.04 -6.10
N ASP A 88 -5.26 4.29 -7.33
CA ASP A 88 -6.53 3.78 -7.86
C ASP A 88 -6.29 2.76 -8.99
N ALA A 89 -6.68 1.52 -8.76
CA ALA A 89 -6.62 0.43 -9.75
C ALA A 89 -7.91 0.30 -10.58
N GLY A 90 -8.83 1.27 -10.47
CA GLY A 90 -10.08 1.31 -11.21
C GLY A 90 -11.13 0.28 -10.74
N PRO A 91 -12.19 0.05 -11.55
CA PRO A 91 -13.30 -0.81 -11.17
C PRO A 91 -12.88 -2.26 -10.93
N GLY A 92 -13.63 -2.96 -10.05
CA GLY A 92 -13.32 -4.33 -9.64
C GLY A 92 -13.38 -5.36 -10.77
N GLN A 93 -14.34 -5.19 -11.67
CA GLN A 93 -14.52 -6.11 -12.80
C GLN A 93 -13.28 -6.10 -13.72
N GLY A 94 -12.69 -7.27 -13.97
CA GLY A 94 -11.50 -7.42 -14.82
C GLY A 94 -10.25 -6.69 -14.32
N ARG A 95 -10.20 -6.29 -13.03
CA ARG A 95 -9.07 -5.52 -12.46
C ARG A 95 -7.77 -6.29 -12.53
N LEU A 96 -7.77 -7.57 -12.18
CA LEU A 96 -6.58 -8.40 -12.13
C LEU A 96 -5.87 -8.43 -13.50
N GLU A 97 -6.59 -8.80 -14.55
CA GLU A 97 -6.08 -8.87 -15.92
C GLU A 97 -5.66 -7.50 -16.46
N ARG A 98 -6.46 -6.45 -16.16
CA ARG A 98 -6.16 -5.08 -16.61
C ARG A 98 -4.87 -4.55 -15.98
N MET A 99 -4.66 -4.79 -14.69
CA MET A 99 -3.47 -4.33 -13.98
C MET A 99 -2.24 -5.15 -14.36
N GLN A 100 -2.38 -6.44 -14.58
CA GLN A 100 -1.29 -7.27 -15.10
C GLN A 100 -0.83 -6.80 -16.48
N ARG A 101 -1.75 -6.45 -17.38
CA ARG A 101 -1.39 -5.87 -18.68
C ARG A 101 -0.74 -4.49 -18.57
N ARG A 102 -1.15 -3.69 -17.57
CA ARG A 102 -0.57 -2.37 -17.33
C ARG A 102 0.85 -2.44 -16.77
N PHE A 103 1.13 -3.45 -15.93
CA PHE A 103 2.42 -3.67 -15.28
C PHE A 103 2.96 -5.09 -15.59
N PRO A 104 3.31 -5.36 -16.86
CA PRO A 104 3.62 -6.74 -17.31
C PRO A 104 4.84 -7.35 -16.64
N ASP A 105 5.77 -6.52 -16.17
CA ASP A 105 7.01 -6.96 -15.53
C ASP A 105 6.91 -6.99 -13.99
N ALA A 106 5.75 -6.65 -13.41
CA ALA A 106 5.55 -6.67 -11.97
C ALA A 106 5.05 -8.04 -11.50
N HIS A 107 5.49 -8.46 -10.33
CA HIS A 107 4.98 -9.66 -9.64
C HIS A 107 3.67 -9.38 -8.90
N ALA A 108 3.47 -8.12 -8.50
CA ALA A 108 2.29 -7.69 -7.78
C ALA A 108 1.98 -6.20 -8.02
N LEU A 109 0.72 -5.82 -7.75
CA LEU A 109 0.29 -4.44 -7.62
C LEU A 109 -0.23 -4.19 -6.20
N VAL A 110 0.30 -3.16 -5.55
CA VAL A 110 -0.24 -2.58 -4.31
C VAL A 110 -1.05 -1.32 -4.66
N PHE A 111 -2.28 -1.23 -4.17
CA PHE A 111 -3.18 -0.11 -4.43
C PHE A 111 -4.08 0.19 -3.22
N GLY A 112 -4.83 1.31 -3.24
CA GLY A 112 -5.71 1.76 -2.17
C GLY A 112 -7.09 2.20 -2.65
N HIS A 113 -7.46 3.45 -2.34
CA HIS A 113 -8.64 4.20 -2.77
C HIS A 113 -9.99 3.68 -2.24
N SER A 114 -10.24 2.39 -2.33
CA SER A 114 -11.51 1.80 -1.89
C SER A 114 -11.64 1.64 -0.38
N HIS A 115 -10.55 1.65 0.36
CA HIS A 115 -10.42 1.26 1.77
C HIS A 115 -10.85 -0.20 2.06
N MET A 116 -11.11 -0.96 1.00
CA MET A 116 -11.53 -2.36 1.11
C MET A 116 -10.30 -3.26 0.95
N PRO A 117 -9.93 -4.01 2.00
CA PRO A 117 -8.81 -4.92 1.89
C PRO A 117 -9.08 -6.00 0.84
N LEU A 118 -8.07 -6.29 0.05
CA LEU A 118 -8.14 -7.28 -1.02
C LEU A 118 -6.79 -7.97 -1.19
N HIS A 119 -6.81 -9.28 -1.31
CA HIS A 119 -5.69 -10.05 -1.84
C HIS A 119 -6.22 -11.04 -2.88
N ALA A 120 -5.79 -10.89 -4.11
CA ALA A 120 -6.16 -11.75 -5.22
C ALA A 120 -4.92 -12.16 -6.01
N THR A 121 -4.90 -13.40 -6.49
CA THR A 121 -3.78 -13.94 -7.28
C THR A 121 -4.33 -14.52 -8.58
N ASP A 122 -3.68 -14.21 -9.69
CA ASP A 122 -3.93 -14.89 -10.96
C ASP A 122 -3.29 -16.28 -10.90
N PRO A 123 -4.08 -17.36 -10.98
CA PRO A 123 -3.54 -18.71 -10.89
C PRO A 123 -2.66 -19.11 -12.08
N ALA A 124 -2.80 -18.44 -13.23
CA ALA A 124 -2.06 -18.75 -14.43
C ALA A 124 -0.65 -18.13 -14.43
N THR A 125 -0.51 -16.92 -13.88
CA THR A 125 0.74 -16.14 -13.94
C THR A 125 1.39 -15.92 -12.58
N GLY A 126 0.62 -16.07 -11.49
CA GLY A 126 1.06 -15.76 -10.15
C GLY A 126 1.04 -14.26 -9.82
N PHE A 127 0.62 -13.39 -10.75
CA PHE A 127 0.46 -11.94 -10.49
C PHE A 127 -0.53 -11.69 -9.36
N GLN A 128 -0.20 -10.78 -8.45
CA GLN A 128 -1.00 -10.52 -7.27
C GLN A 128 -1.55 -9.10 -7.25
N LEU A 129 -2.80 -8.92 -6.81
CA LEU A 129 -3.37 -7.64 -6.40
C LEU A 129 -3.45 -7.58 -4.89
N PHE A 130 -2.97 -6.50 -4.31
CA PHE A 130 -3.03 -6.30 -2.87
C PHE A 130 -3.49 -4.89 -2.51
N ASN A 131 -4.59 -4.79 -1.75
CA ASN A 131 -5.05 -3.57 -1.12
C ASN A 131 -5.01 -3.77 0.40
N PRO A 132 -4.23 -2.99 1.14
CA PRO A 132 -4.10 -3.16 2.60
C PRO A 132 -5.34 -2.71 3.38
N GLY A 133 -6.32 -2.08 2.70
CA GLY A 133 -7.40 -1.36 3.38
C GLY A 133 -6.90 -0.03 3.95
N SER A 134 -7.41 0.37 5.10
CA SER A 134 -7.00 1.59 5.79
C SER A 134 -6.78 1.33 7.29
N PRO A 135 -5.70 1.85 7.88
CA PRO A 135 -5.45 1.75 9.32
C PRO A 135 -6.28 2.74 10.15
N THR A 136 -6.90 3.75 9.52
CA THR A 136 -7.52 4.90 10.21
C THR A 136 -8.93 5.22 9.72
N GLU A 137 -9.28 4.88 8.48
CA GLU A 137 -10.60 5.16 7.89
C GLU A 137 -11.16 3.95 7.14
N ARG A 138 -11.72 3.00 7.85
CA ARG A 138 -12.22 1.75 7.26
C ARG A 138 -13.41 1.89 6.29
N ARG A 139 -14.12 3.03 6.31
CA ARG A 139 -15.37 3.24 5.53
C ARG A 139 -16.34 2.06 5.68
N ARG A 140 -16.51 1.25 4.63
CA ARG A 140 -17.39 0.07 4.61
C ARG A 140 -16.70 -1.22 5.05
N ALA A 141 -15.38 -1.21 5.21
CA ALA A 141 -14.65 -2.37 5.70
C ALA A 141 -15.05 -2.68 7.15
N PRO A 142 -15.13 -3.96 7.55
CA PRO A 142 -15.53 -4.33 8.91
C PRO A 142 -14.50 -3.94 9.97
N ARG A 143 -13.23 -3.84 9.59
CA ARG A 143 -12.08 -3.61 10.48
C ARG A 143 -11.13 -2.58 9.89
N HIS A 144 -10.33 -1.96 10.76
CA HIS A 144 -9.11 -1.26 10.33
C HIS A 144 -8.05 -2.29 9.99
N THR A 145 -7.35 -2.07 8.89
CA THR A 145 -6.38 -3.03 8.38
C THR A 145 -5.13 -2.35 7.85
N MET A 146 -4.06 -3.11 7.79
CA MET A 146 -2.85 -2.82 7.05
C MET A 146 -2.34 -4.09 6.38
N GLY A 147 -1.35 -3.97 5.54
CA GLY A 147 -0.66 -5.10 4.95
C GLY A 147 0.73 -5.31 5.54
N ALA A 148 1.20 -6.53 5.45
CA ALA A 148 2.61 -6.87 5.52
C ALA A 148 2.99 -7.74 4.34
N ALA A 149 4.27 -7.78 4.00
CA ALA A 149 4.76 -8.78 3.06
C ALA A 149 6.17 -9.24 3.42
N ARG A 150 6.45 -10.49 3.05
CA ARG A 150 7.81 -11.06 3.09
C ARG A 150 8.30 -11.25 1.67
N VAL A 151 9.47 -10.68 1.39
CA VAL A 151 10.19 -10.88 0.11
C VAL A 151 11.37 -11.82 0.38
N ALA A 152 11.36 -12.98 -0.26
CA ALA A 152 12.39 -13.99 -0.18
C ALA A 152 12.39 -14.87 -1.45
N ASP A 153 13.53 -15.37 -1.82
CA ASP A 153 13.69 -16.37 -2.92
C ASP A 153 13.03 -15.97 -4.24
N GLY A 154 13.07 -14.66 -4.57
CA GLY A 154 12.46 -14.14 -5.80
C GLY A 154 10.93 -14.07 -5.78
N ALA A 155 10.30 -14.21 -4.62
CA ALA A 155 8.85 -14.17 -4.45
C ALA A 155 8.43 -13.17 -3.38
N VAL A 156 7.17 -12.74 -3.44
CA VAL A 156 6.52 -11.91 -2.43
C VAL A 156 5.28 -12.62 -1.88
N ALA A 157 5.19 -12.72 -0.55
CA ALA A 157 4.04 -13.24 0.16
C ALA A 157 3.40 -12.14 0.99
N PHE A 158 2.16 -11.81 0.66
CA PHE A 158 1.37 -10.78 1.36
C PHE A 158 0.56 -11.37 2.50
N GLU A 159 0.37 -10.56 3.54
CA GLU A 159 -0.50 -10.83 4.69
C GLU A 159 -1.38 -9.61 4.95
N LEU A 160 -2.68 -9.83 5.13
CA LEU A 160 -3.61 -8.80 5.59
C LEU A 160 -3.69 -8.84 7.11
N ILE A 161 -3.47 -7.69 7.75
CA ILE A 161 -3.41 -7.57 9.21
C ILE A 161 -4.59 -6.74 9.68
N THR A 162 -5.35 -7.28 10.62
CA THR A 162 -6.39 -6.55 11.35
C THR A 162 -5.76 -5.80 12.53
N LEU A 163 -6.17 -4.54 12.72
CA LEU A 163 -5.61 -3.63 13.73
C LEU A 163 -6.53 -3.41 14.94
N ASP A 164 -7.78 -3.87 14.89
CA ASP A 164 -8.82 -3.75 15.93
C ASP A 164 -9.64 -5.03 16.14
#